data_651e1a7d8eec66f14b5fdcec5e77d0c1
#
_entry.id   651e1a7d8eec66f14b5fdcec5e77d0c1
#
_cell.length_a   1.000
_cell.length_b   1.000
_cell.length_c   1.000
_cell.angle_alpha   90.00
_cell.angle_beta   90.00
_cell.angle_gamma   90.00
#
_symmetry.space_group_name_H-M   'P 1'
#
loop_
_entity.id
_entity.type
_entity.pdbx_description
1 polymer ?
#
loop_
_entity_poly.entity_id
_entity_poly.type
_entity_poly.pdbx_seq_one_letter_code
_entity_poly.pdbx_strand_id
1 'polypeptide(L)'
;GLEPHQLMGYGESQSAGRMVSYVNGVHPLVQRFDGFFIHSRGGSGAPFEDSAGPSLGLGGSPTTIRDDIDAKVVQFQTETDVVGTLAFLPARQLDTDRVRTWEVTGTTHADKFLSDYAKAASGGAIDQCPGANDGPHYQTIRAALRALHVWLQDGKEPPRATTMLTDDKGKLVKDEFGNGLGGVRSP
;
A
#
# COMPACT_ATOMS: atom_id res chain seq x y z
N GLY A 1 -2.58 -31.20 10.19
CA GLY A 1 -2.69 -29.95 9.44
C GLY A 1 -1.47 -29.07 9.70
N LEU A 2 -1.31 -28.00 8.96
CA LEU A 2 -0.29 -26.99 9.27
C LEU A 2 -0.74 -26.19 10.51
N GLU A 3 0.18 -26.00 11.45
CA GLU A 3 -0.02 -25.11 12.59
C GLU A 3 0.83 -23.84 12.37
N PRO A 4 0.29 -22.77 11.77
CA PRO A 4 1.04 -21.57 11.53
C PRO A 4 1.35 -20.85 12.85
N HIS A 5 2.60 -20.44 13.02
CA HIS A 5 3.00 -19.63 14.17
C HIS A 5 2.61 -18.15 14.04
N GLN A 6 2.44 -17.69 12.79
CA GLN A 6 2.05 -16.31 12.48
C GLN A 6 1.15 -16.29 11.24
N LEU A 7 0.16 -15.43 11.27
CA LEU A 7 -0.73 -15.18 10.14
C LEU A 7 -0.65 -13.70 9.73
N MET A 8 -0.32 -13.47 8.46
CA MET A 8 -0.32 -12.13 7.88
C MET A 8 -1.45 -12.00 6.87
N GLY A 9 -2.26 -10.94 7.00
CA GLY A 9 -3.20 -10.53 5.97
C GLY A 9 -2.49 -9.68 4.91
N TYR A 10 -2.70 -10.00 3.64
CA TYR A 10 -2.18 -9.21 2.52
C TYR A 10 -3.33 -8.73 1.63
N GLY A 11 -3.31 -7.46 1.28
CA GLY A 11 -4.25 -6.90 0.32
C GLY A 11 -3.55 -5.89 -0.58
N GLU A 12 -3.83 -5.95 -1.87
CA GLU A 12 -3.33 -5.02 -2.88
C GLU A 12 -4.49 -4.36 -3.60
N SER A 13 -4.32 -3.06 -3.94
CA SER A 13 -5.28 -2.31 -4.75
C SER A 13 -6.70 -2.35 -4.14
N GLN A 14 -7.66 -2.92 -4.85
CA GLN A 14 -9.02 -3.13 -4.34
C GLN A 14 -9.04 -3.95 -3.04
N SER A 15 -8.25 -5.02 -2.98
CA SER A 15 -8.13 -5.85 -1.78
C SER A 15 -7.50 -5.09 -0.61
N ALA A 16 -6.62 -4.12 -0.89
CA ALA A 16 -6.08 -3.23 0.13
C ALA A 16 -7.16 -2.34 0.76
N GLY A 17 -8.09 -1.81 -0.04
CA GLY A 17 -9.26 -1.09 0.48
C GLY A 17 -10.16 -1.96 1.36
N ARG A 18 -10.36 -3.23 1.00
CA ARG A 18 -11.06 -4.22 1.85
C ARG A 18 -10.28 -4.50 3.13
N MET A 19 -8.95 -4.59 3.02
CA MET A 19 -8.09 -4.82 4.20
C MET A 19 -8.15 -3.66 5.19
N VAL A 20 -8.21 -2.41 4.73
CA VAL A 20 -8.42 -1.23 5.60
C VAL A 20 -9.70 -1.39 6.43
N SER A 21 -10.81 -1.76 5.78
CA SER A 21 -12.08 -1.97 6.48
C SER A 21 -12.02 -3.15 7.44
N TYR A 22 -11.36 -4.24 7.04
CA TYR A 22 -11.16 -5.40 7.92
C TYR A 22 -10.34 -5.05 9.16
N VAL A 23 -9.21 -4.39 8.98
CA VAL A 23 -8.31 -4.00 10.08
C VAL A 23 -9.04 -3.09 11.07
N ASN A 24 -9.79 -2.11 10.56
CA ASN A 24 -10.44 -1.11 11.40
C ASN A 24 -11.73 -1.61 12.06
N GLY A 25 -12.50 -2.47 11.41
CA GLY A 25 -13.85 -2.83 11.87
C GLY A 25 -14.02 -4.30 12.29
N VAL A 26 -13.27 -5.23 11.70
CA VAL A 26 -13.43 -6.66 11.96
C VAL A 26 -12.33 -7.20 12.86
N HIS A 27 -11.08 -6.87 12.57
CA HIS A 27 -9.94 -7.41 13.33
C HIS A 27 -10.05 -7.19 14.84
N PRO A 28 -10.48 -6.02 15.36
CA PRO A 28 -10.64 -5.81 16.80
C PRO A 28 -11.57 -6.82 17.48
N LEU A 29 -12.51 -7.39 16.73
CA LEU A 29 -13.50 -8.34 17.24
C LEU A 29 -13.03 -9.80 17.18
N VAL A 30 -12.19 -10.14 16.19
CA VAL A 30 -11.83 -11.53 15.90
C VAL A 30 -10.36 -11.87 16.08
N GLN A 31 -9.48 -10.88 16.06
CA GLN A 31 -8.03 -10.97 16.32
C GLN A 31 -7.35 -12.17 15.62
N ARG A 32 -7.67 -12.38 14.32
CA ARG A 32 -7.24 -13.57 13.60
C ARG A 32 -5.83 -13.48 13.05
N PHE A 33 -5.35 -12.27 12.75
CA PHE A 33 -4.05 -12.02 12.12
C PHE A 33 -3.11 -11.31 13.09
N ASP A 34 -1.83 -11.66 13.02
CA ASP A 34 -0.76 -11.01 13.78
C ASP A 34 -0.30 -9.71 13.12
N GLY A 35 -0.42 -9.62 11.80
CA GLY A 35 -0.04 -8.44 11.04
C GLY A 35 -0.71 -8.31 9.70
N PHE A 36 -0.60 -7.12 9.11
CA PHE A 36 -1.20 -6.79 7.83
C PHE A 36 -0.21 -6.06 6.93
N PHE A 37 -0.17 -6.48 5.68
CA PHE A 37 0.52 -5.78 4.61
C PHE A 37 -0.51 -5.19 3.65
N ILE A 38 -0.65 -3.86 3.68
CA ILE A 38 -1.64 -3.12 2.89
C ILE A 38 -0.90 -2.41 1.76
N HIS A 39 -1.04 -2.95 0.54
CA HIS A 39 -0.29 -2.54 -0.64
C HIS A 39 -1.16 -1.75 -1.60
N SER A 40 -0.71 -0.54 -1.96
CA SER A 40 -1.34 0.28 -3.01
C SER A 40 -2.84 0.54 -2.77
N ARG A 41 -3.20 0.96 -1.57
CA ARG A 41 -4.59 1.28 -1.24
C ARG A 41 -5.00 2.66 -1.72
N GLY A 42 -6.31 2.85 -1.90
CA GLY A 42 -6.90 4.18 -2.04
C GLY A 42 -6.96 4.96 -0.72
N GLY A 43 -7.42 6.19 -0.78
CA GLY A 43 -7.57 7.08 0.38
C GLY A 43 -8.63 6.63 1.38
N SER A 44 -9.58 5.77 1.00
CA SER A 44 -10.65 5.27 1.89
C SER A 44 -10.63 3.75 2.04
N GLY A 45 -11.35 3.24 3.04
CA GLY A 45 -11.68 1.83 3.14
C GLY A 45 -12.83 1.46 2.20
N ALA A 46 -12.94 0.17 1.85
CA ALA A 46 -14.10 -0.33 1.12
C ALA A 46 -15.32 -0.43 2.05
N PRO A 47 -16.53 -0.14 1.58
CA PRO A 47 -17.75 -0.30 2.38
C PRO A 47 -17.97 -1.78 2.75
N PHE A 48 -18.60 -2.02 3.90
CA PHE A 48 -19.02 -3.36 4.31
C PHE A 48 -20.28 -3.82 3.58
N GLU A 49 -21.10 -2.88 3.14
CA GLU A 49 -22.31 -3.19 2.40
C GLU A 49 -21.97 -3.54 0.95
N ASP A 50 -22.75 -4.45 0.39
CA ASP A 50 -22.62 -4.90 -1.01
C ASP A 50 -23.27 -3.87 -1.94
N SER A 51 -22.85 -2.62 -1.82
CA SER A 51 -23.28 -1.53 -2.68
C SER A 51 -22.60 -1.68 -4.05
N ALA A 52 -23.34 -2.23 -4.97
CA ALA A 52 -23.19 -2.11 -6.42
C ALA A 52 -21.74 -1.96 -6.95
N GLY A 53 -20.98 -3.04 -6.98
CA GLY A 53 -19.77 -3.13 -7.78
C GLY A 53 -18.44 -3.07 -6.99
N PRO A 54 -17.31 -3.28 -7.66
CA PRO A 54 -16.01 -3.28 -7.05
C PRO A 54 -15.66 -1.88 -6.55
N SER A 55 -15.43 -1.75 -5.23
CA SER A 55 -14.95 -0.52 -4.62
C SER A 55 -13.42 -0.54 -4.56
N LEU A 56 -12.79 0.41 -5.24
CA LEU A 56 -11.33 0.64 -5.15
C LEU A 56 -10.93 1.46 -3.92
N GLY A 57 -11.87 1.77 -3.01
CA GLY A 57 -11.63 2.71 -1.93
C GLY A 57 -11.49 4.16 -2.44
N LEU A 58 -12.16 4.48 -3.56
CA LEU A 58 -12.20 5.81 -4.15
C LEU A 58 -13.47 6.54 -3.76
N GLY A 59 -13.35 7.85 -3.55
CA GLY A 59 -14.52 8.73 -3.32
C GLY A 59 -15.16 8.66 -1.94
N GLY A 60 -14.62 7.86 -1.03
CA GLY A 60 -15.03 7.84 0.38
C GLY A 60 -14.25 8.87 1.23
N SER A 61 -14.64 9.00 2.50
CA SER A 61 -13.87 9.80 3.45
C SER A 61 -12.48 9.21 3.68
N PRO A 62 -11.43 10.05 3.79
CA PRO A 62 -10.10 9.57 4.12
C PRO A 62 -10.12 8.71 5.39
N THR A 63 -9.51 7.53 5.31
CA THR A 63 -9.54 6.54 6.38
C THR A 63 -8.11 6.17 6.78
N THR A 64 -7.74 6.45 8.01
CA THR A 64 -6.49 5.98 8.61
C THR A 64 -6.64 4.58 9.18
N ILE A 65 -5.53 3.90 9.36
CA ILE A 65 -5.48 2.65 10.12
C ILE A 65 -5.46 2.99 11.60
N ARG A 66 -6.33 2.35 12.37
CA ARG A 66 -6.34 2.51 13.84
C ARG A 66 -5.08 1.90 14.46
N ASP A 67 -4.61 2.46 15.56
CA ASP A 67 -3.39 2.05 16.26
C ASP A 67 -3.65 1.39 17.62
N ASP A 68 -4.92 1.25 17.99
CA ASP A 68 -5.37 0.58 19.23
C ASP A 68 -5.67 -0.92 19.02
N ILE A 69 -4.98 -1.56 18.07
CA ILE A 69 -5.07 -2.99 17.76
C ILE A 69 -3.77 -3.72 18.09
N ASP A 70 -3.83 -5.02 18.33
CA ASP A 70 -2.63 -5.80 18.62
C ASP A 70 -1.83 -6.23 17.41
N ALA A 71 -2.35 -6.05 16.20
CA ALA A 71 -1.65 -6.37 14.96
C ALA A 71 -0.65 -5.27 14.56
N LYS A 72 0.39 -5.68 13.84
CA LYS A 72 1.32 -4.76 13.17
C LYS A 72 0.88 -4.53 11.72
N VAL A 73 0.92 -3.30 11.28
CA VAL A 73 0.49 -2.92 9.93
C VAL A 73 1.61 -2.22 9.18
N VAL A 74 1.96 -2.76 8.03
CA VAL A 74 2.82 -2.05 7.06
C VAL A 74 1.96 -1.63 5.88
N GLN A 75 1.92 -0.34 5.61
CA GLN A 75 1.33 0.24 4.41
C GLN A 75 2.45 0.50 3.40
N PHE A 76 2.24 0.07 2.17
CA PHE A 76 3.17 0.30 1.06
C PHE A 76 2.43 1.02 -0.06
N GLN A 77 2.94 2.17 -0.46
CA GLN A 77 2.31 3.02 -1.48
C GLN A 77 3.30 3.38 -2.56
N THR A 78 2.86 3.30 -3.80
CA THR A 78 3.61 3.80 -4.95
C THR A 78 3.38 5.30 -5.16
N GLU A 79 4.18 5.92 -6.00
CA GLU A 79 4.03 7.33 -6.35
C GLU A 79 2.62 7.63 -6.91
N THR A 80 2.13 6.77 -7.81
CA THR A 80 0.81 6.95 -8.42
C THR A 80 -0.35 6.62 -7.49
N ASP A 81 -0.13 5.89 -6.41
CA ASP A 81 -1.14 5.67 -5.37
C ASP A 81 -1.31 6.94 -4.53
N VAL A 82 -0.19 7.57 -4.19
CA VAL A 82 -0.21 8.75 -3.31
C VAL A 82 -0.86 9.95 -3.99
N VAL A 83 -0.41 10.30 -5.19
CA VAL A 83 -0.84 11.54 -5.89
C VAL A 83 -1.69 11.30 -7.14
N GLY A 84 -1.90 10.06 -7.52
CA GLY A 84 -2.70 9.67 -8.68
C GLY A 84 -4.15 9.36 -8.36
N THR A 85 -4.74 8.50 -9.19
CA THR A 85 -6.18 8.17 -9.12
C THR A 85 -6.62 7.56 -7.79
N LEU A 86 -5.75 6.83 -7.10
CA LEU A 86 -6.09 6.22 -5.80
C LEU A 86 -6.17 7.23 -4.66
N ALA A 87 -5.58 8.43 -4.85
CA ALA A 87 -5.70 9.56 -3.94
C ALA A 87 -5.45 9.18 -2.45
N PHE A 88 -4.35 8.49 -2.18
CA PHE A 88 -4.01 8.10 -0.82
C PHE A 88 -3.62 9.29 0.07
N LEU A 89 -3.09 10.37 -0.50
CA LEU A 89 -2.52 11.51 0.21
C LEU A 89 -3.36 12.00 1.41
N PRO A 90 -4.69 12.19 1.32
CA PRO A 90 -5.49 12.63 2.47
C PRO A 90 -5.61 11.60 3.61
N ALA A 91 -5.26 10.34 3.35
CA ALA A 91 -5.30 9.26 4.33
C ALA A 91 -3.92 8.97 4.97
N ARG A 92 -2.93 9.82 4.71
CA ARG A 92 -1.63 9.75 5.40
C ARG A 92 -1.81 9.84 6.91
N GLN A 93 -0.99 9.10 7.61
CA GLN A 93 -0.93 9.14 9.07
C GLN A 93 0.53 9.03 9.53
N LEU A 94 0.78 9.46 10.74
CA LEU A 94 2.09 9.27 11.34
C LEU A 94 2.33 7.79 11.65
N ASP A 95 3.59 7.40 11.53
CA ASP A 95 4.05 6.09 11.98
C ASP A 95 3.91 5.98 13.50
N THR A 96 3.33 4.86 13.94
CA THR A 96 3.18 4.52 15.37
C THR A 96 3.97 3.26 15.72
N ASP A 97 3.80 2.73 16.90
CA ASP A 97 4.32 1.41 17.31
C ASP A 97 3.51 0.25 16.71
N ARG A 98 2.44 0.54 15.98
CA ARG A 98 1.57 -0.44 15.31
C ARG A 98 1.54 -0.28 13.79
N VAL A 99 1.71 0.93 13.29
CA VAL A 99 1.58 1.25 11.88
C VAL A 99 2.87 1.84 11.33
N ARG A 100 3.30 1.35 10.19
CA ARG A 100 4.45 1.85 9.43
C ARG A 100 4.03 2.08 7.99
N THR A 101 4.36 3.25 7.43
CA THR A 101 4.04 3.57 6.03
C THR A 101 5.32 3.81 5.24
N TRP A 102 5.46 3.08 4.12
CA TRP A 102 6.49 3.31 3.12
C TRP A 102 5.85 3.81 1.84
N GLU A 103 6.20 5.02 1.45
CA GLU A 103 5.88 5.59 0.15
C GLU A 103 7.12 5.50 -0.73
N VAL A 104 7.04 4.81 -1.84
CA VAL A 104 8.20 4.48 -2.68
C VAL A 104 8.19 5.32 -3.95
N THR A 105 9.11 6.27 -4.00
CA THR A 105 9.25 7.20 -5.13
C THR A 105 9.79 6.48 -6.36
N GLY A 106 9.33 6.89 -7.53
CA GLY A 106 9.74 6.29 -8.81
C GLY A 106 9.07 4.95 -9.10
N THR A 107 7.98 4.61 -8.41
CA THR A 107 7.20 3.40 -8.65
C THR A 107 5.76 3.73 -9.04
N THR A 108 5.09 2.81 -9.72
CA THR A 108 3.71 2.97 -10.17
C THR A 108 2.84 1.82 -9.68
N HIS A 109 1.53 2.08 -9.53
CA HIS A 109 0.54 1.07 -9.16
C HIS A 109 0.60 -0.17 -10.05
N ALA A 110 0.67 0.04 -11.35
CA ALA A 110 0.89 -0.99 -12.36
C ALA A 110 2.24 -0.73 -13.03
N ASP A 111 3.27 -1.42 -12.59
CA ASP A 111 4.59 -1.34 -13.17
C ASP A 111 4.70 -2.12 -14.51
N LYS A 112 5.86 -2.06 -15.13
CA LYS A 112 6.12 -2.76 -16.39
C LYS A 112 5.87 -4.27 -16.26
N PHE A 113 6.27 -4.88 -15.13
CA PHE A 113 6.10 -6.32 -14.92
C PHE A 113 4.62 -6.70 -14.91
N LEU A 114 3.78 -5.97 -14.17
CA LEU A 114 2.33 -6.22 -14.11
C LEU A 114 1.68 -5.95 -15.47
N SER A 115 2.09 -4.90 -16.17
CA SER A 115 1.57 -4.55 -17.50
C SER A 115 1.92 -5.61 -18.54
N ASP A 116 3.17 -6.08 -18.57
CA ASP A 116 3.61 -7.13 -19.47
C ASP A 116 2.89 -8.46 -19.17
N TYR A 117 2.69 -8.79 -17.90
CA TYR A 117 1.92 -9.97 -17.49
C TYR A 117 0.46 -9.89 -17.95
N ALA A 118 -0.21 -8.77 -17.70
CA ALA A 118 -1.60 -8.57 -18.11
C ALA A 118 -1.76 -8.64 -19.64
N LYS A 119 -0.82 -8.05 -20.38
CA LYS A 119 -0.77 -8.14 -21.84
C LYS A 119 -0.61 -9.58 -22.32
N ALA A 120 0.33 -10.32 -21.75
CA ALA A 120 0.55 -11.73 -22.09
C ALA A 120 -0.66 -12.60 -21.75
N ALA A 121 -1.23 -12.46 -20.54
CA ALA A 121 -2.37 -13.23 -20.06
C ALA A 121 -3.65 -12.96 -20.88
N SER A 122 -3.81 -11.77 -21.44
CA SER A 122 -4.97 -11.39 -22.27
C SER A 122 -4.79 -11.65 -23.77
N GLY A 123 -3.67 -12.25 -24.18
CA GLY A 123 -3.35 -12.40 -25.62
C GLY A 123 -3.15 -11.06 -26.33
N GLY A 124 -2.72 -10.03 -25.62
CA GLY A 124 -2.47 -8.68 -26.15
C GLY A 124 -3.68 -7.75 -26.12
N ALA A 125 -4.84 -8.20 -25.62
CA ALA A 125 -6.04 -7.37 -25.55
C ALA A 125 -5.96 -6.25 -24.48
N ILE A 126 -5.14 -6.43 -23.45
CA ILE A 126 -4.91 -5.45 -22.41
C ILE A 126 -3.49 -4.90 -22.54
N ASP A 127 -3.35 -3.71 -23.09
CA ASP A 127 -2.11 -2.92 -23.10
C ASP A 127 -2.35 -1.66 -22.24
N GLN A 128 -2.20 -1.82 -20.93
CA GLN A 128 -2.68 -0.82 -19.98
C GLN A 128 -1.81 0.45 -19.91
N CYS A 129 -0.51 0.33 -20.13
CA CYS A 129 0.41 1.46 -19.98
C CYS A 129 1.62 1.30 -20.91
N PRO A 130 1.56 1.76 -22.17
CA PRO A 130 2.77 1.87 -22.98
C PRO A 130 3.75 2.82 -22.28
N GLY A 131 4.95 2.32 -21.95
CA GLY A 131 5.97 3.07 -21.21
C GLY A 131 5.81 3.04 -19.68
N ALA A 132 5.18 2.00 -19.14
CA ALA A 132 5.12 1.79 -17.70
C ALA A 132 6.52 1.77 -17.08
N ASN A 133 6.62 2.36 -15.91
CA ASN A 133 7.85 2.45 -15.14
C ASN A 133 8.37 1.06 -14.74
N ASP A 134 9.68 0.87 -14.81
CA ASP A 134 10.39 -0.35 -14.40
C ASP A 134 11.23 -0.10 -13.13
N GLY A 135 10.73 0.74 -12.25
CA GLY A 135 11.37 1.07 -10.98
C GLY A 135 11.46 -0.13 -10.03
N PRO A 136 12.17 -0.02 -8.91
CA PRO A 136 12.46 -1.14 -8.00
C PRO A 136 11.26 -1.53 -7.11
N HIS A 137 10.07 -1.57 -7.70
CA HIS A 137 8.80 -1.85 -7.00
C HIS A 137 8.85 -3.22 -6.32
N TYR A 138 9.19 -4.26 -7.07
CA TYR A 138 9.24 -5.63 -6.57
C TYR A 138 10.27 -5.82 -5.45
N GLN A 139 11.45 -5.23 -5.58
CA GLN A 139 12.51 -5.33 -4.57
C GLN A 139 12.09 -4.65 -3.26
N THR A 140 11.45 -3.49 -3.35
CA THR A 140 10.99 -2.73 -2.19
C THR A 140 9.79 -3.38 -1.50
N ILE A 141 8.86 -4.00 -2.25
CA ILE A 141 7.78 -4.82 -1.66
C ILE A 141 8.36 -5.98 -0.85
N ARG A 142 9.32 -6.71 -1.41
CA ARG A 142 9.96 -7.83 -0.70
C ARG A 142 10.68 -7.36 0.57
N ALA A 143 11.34 -6.22 0.52
CA ALA A 143 11.97 -5.63 1.69
C ALA A 143 10.93 -5.26 2.76
N ALA A 144 9.83 -4.66 2.37
CA ALA A 144 8.74 -4.27 3.28
C ALA A 144 8.03 -5.48 3.90
N LEU A 145 7.75 -6.53 3.11
CA LEU A 145 7.22 -7.80 3.61
C LEU A 145 8.18 -8.47 4.59
N ARG A 146 9.47 -8.48 4.27
CA ARG A 146 10.49 -9.02 5.17
C ARG A 146 10.55 -8.21 6.47
N ALA A 147 10.46 -6.89 6.39
CA ALA A 147 10.46 -6.02 7.56
C ALA A 147 9.24 -6.28 8.46
N LEU A 148 8.04 -6.44 7.89
CA LEU A 148 6.85 -6.84 8.65
C LEU A 148 7.05 -8.21 9.32
N HIS A 149 7.54 -9.20 8.61
CA HIS A 149 7.81 -10.52 9.18
C HIS A 149 8.78 -10.46 10.37
N VAL A 150 9.87 -9.73 10.24
CA VAL A 150 10.85 -9.52 11.34
C VAL A 150 10.23 -8.76 12.51
N TRP A 151 9.37 -7.80 12.22
CA TRP A 151 8.65 -7.07 13.27
C TRP A 151 7.74 -7.98 14.08
N LEU A 152 7.03 -8.89 13.41
CA LEU A 152 6.17 -9.88 14.08
C LEU A 152 6.96 -10.93 14.84
N GLN A 153 8.08 -11.40 14.28
CA GLN A 153 8.88 -12.47 14.85
C GLN A 153 9.76 -12.00 16.01
N ASP A 154 10.45 -10.90 15.82
CA ASP A 154 11.57 -10.47 16.68
C ASP A 154 11.27 -9.13 17.38
N GLY A 155 10.11 -8.52 17.13
CA GLY A 155 9.76 -7.20 17.66
C GLY A 155 10.57 -6.05 17.04
N LYS A 156 11.44 -6.31 16.05
CA LYS A 156 12.28 -5.30 15.42
C LYS A 156 11.47 -4.48 14.44
N GLU A 157 11.19 -3.23 14.78
CA GLU A 157 10.41 -2.32 13.95
C GLU A 157 11.03 -2.10 12.55
N PRO A 158 10.19 -2.03 11.49
CA PRO A 158 10.65 -1.56 10.19
C PRO A 158 11.23 -0.15 10.28
N PRO A 159 12.26 0.18 9.49
CA PRO A 159 12.77 1.53 9.43
C PRO A 159 11.66 2.54 9.15
N ARG A 160 11.72 3.70 9.81
CA ARG A 160 10.88 4.85 9.45
C ARG A 160 11.42 5.46 8.17
N ALA A 161 10.53 5.77 7.24
CA ALA A 161 10.85 6.47 6.02
C ALA A 161 10.21 7.85 6.02
N THR A 162 10.82 8.80 5.32
CA THR A 162 10.15 10.07 5.01
C THR A 162 9.02 9.81 4.02
N THR A 163 7.97 10.61 4.07
CA THR A 163 6.92 10.60 3.04
C THR A 163 7.40 11.31 1.78
N MET A 164 6.77 11.03 0.64
CA MET A 164 6.98 11.82 -0.57
C MET A 164 6.62 13.28 -0.34
N LEU A 165 7.41 14.19 -0.87
CA LEU A 165 7.12 15.62 -0.76
C LEU A 165 6.02 16.01 -1.74
N THR A 166 5.02 16.72 -1.24
CA THR A 166 3.93 17.27 -2.05
C THR A 166 3.81 18.77 -1.81
N ASP A 167 3.40 19.50 -2.83
CA ASP A 167 3.05 20.92 -2.72
C ASP A 167 1.67 21.11 -2.07
N ASP A 168 1.29 22.38 -1.88
CA ASP A 168 0.00 22.79 -1.27
C ASP A 168 -1.21 22.32 -2.10
N LYS A 169 -1.01 21.95 -3.35
CA LYS A 169 -2.04 21.41 -4.25
C LYS A 169 -2.05 19.88 -4.29
N GLY A 170 -1.21 19.23 -3.46
CA GLY A 170 -1.07 17.78 -3.39
C GLY A 170 -0.33 17.16 -4.57
N LYS A 171 0.40 17.96 -5.35
CA LYS A 171 1.25 17.45 -6.44
C LYS A 171 2.63 17.09 -5.91
N LEU A 172 3.21 16.05 -6.48
CA LEU A 172 4.56 15.61 -6.14
C LEU A 172 5.58 16.70 -6.46
N VAL A 173 6.41 17.03 -5.48
CA VAL A 173 7.59 17.88 -5.69
C VAL A 173 8.67 17.06 -6.38
N LYS A 174 9.25 17.61 -7.44
CA LYS A 174 10.23 16.91 -8.28
C LYS A 174 11.56 17.64 -8.32
N ASP A 175 12.63 16.88 -8.54
CA ASP A 175 13.95 17.44 -8.84
C ASP A 175 14.04 17.93 -10.30
N GLU A 176 15.21 18.43 -10.68
CA GLU A 176 15.49 18.93 -12.04
C GLU A 176 15.40 17.85 -13.14
N PHE A 177 15.45 16.57 -12.77
CA PHE A 177 15.32 15.43 -13.68
C PHE A 177 13.90 14.87 -13.72
N GLY A 178 12.96 15.45 -12.96
CA GLY A 178 11.58 15.00 -12.90
C GLY A 178 11.31 13.87 -11.91
N ASN A 179 12.28 13.48 -11.09
CA ASN A 179 12.09 12.47 -10.05
C ASN A 179 11.40 13.07 -8.83
N GLY A 180 10.48 12.33 -8.23
CA GLY A 180 9.83 12.70 -7.00
C GLY A 180 10.84 12.84 -5.84
N LEU A 181 10.60 13.80 -4.95
CA LEU A 181 11.41 14.00 -3.75
C LEU A 181 10.75 13.36 -2.53
N GLY A 182 11.57 12.99 -1.54
CA GLY A 182 11.11 12.27 -0.35
C GLY A 182 10.76 10.81 -0.63
N GLY A 183 10.13 10.16 0.33
CA GLY A 183 9.80 8.74 0.25
C GLY A 183 11.02 7.81 0.34
N VAL A 184 10.76 6.52 0.18
CA VAL A 184 11.81 5.51 -0.02
C VAL A 184 12.28 5.63 -1.47
N ARG A 185 13.56 5.83 -1.67
CA ARG A 185 14.17 6.00 -2.99
C ARG A 185 15.22 4.91 -3.23
N SER A 186 15.32 4.47 -4.48
CA SER A 186 16.52 3.77 -4.92
C SER A 186 17.70 4.73 -4.91
N PRO A 187 18.89 4.29 -4.48
CA PRO A 187 20.10 5.09 -4.57
C PRO A 187 20.47 5.40 -6.01
#